data_9ecec7bb64f046d22a35bbf5a935f75e
#
_entry.id   9ecec7bb64f046d22a35bbf5a935f75e
#
_cell.length_a   1.000
_cell.length_b   1.000
_cell.length_c   1.000
_cell.angle_alpha   90.00
_cell.angle_beta   90.00
_cell.angle_gamma   90.00
#
_symmetry.space_group_name_H-M   'P 1'
#
loop_
_entity.id
_entity.type
_entity.pdbx_description
1 polymer ?
#
loop_
_entity_poly.entity_id
_entity_poly.type
_entity_poly.pdbx_seq_one_letter_code
_entity_poly.pdbx_strand_id
1 'polypeptide(L)'
;MAESLITGGNSMNAGNNPVDSDNNATSIVAVSARDAWYPTHKRDQFILRQLVSKDFKLKYRRSILGVVWSVLNPLLMMTVMAVVFSTFLGNRAEDVVNYPLYLILGNTAFQLMNDATTMGMRSIIDASSLLKKVRINRVVFPVQKVLFAVVNYLFSLIAVGIVMLVFQIPLTVYALLTPVALLLLACFCIGLALLLSALAVFFRDVIHLWSVVTTAWMYGTPLFYSVNIMSPWMLQVERFNPMFHFVTFMRDCLLFQQLPATGTILGCAISAAVALIVGYTVFHKLEKKFILHI
;
A
#
# COMPACT_ATOMS: atom_id res chain seq x y z
N MET A 1 65.21 -20.87 45.66
CA MET A 1 65.89 -19.58 45.73
C MET A 1 65.01 -18.60 44.99
N ALA A 2 64.31 -17.91 45.75
CA ALA A 2 64.39 -16.47 46.05
C ALA A 2 63.67 -15.70 44.92
N GLU A 3 62.49 -15.20 45.28
CA GLU A 3 62.22 -13.79 45.73
C GLU A 3 62.39 -12.81 44.55
N SER A 4 61.43 -12.05 44.26
CA SER A 4 60.56 -11.09 44.88
C SER A 4 60.42 -9.87 43.96
N LEU A 5 59.25 -9.32 44.04
CA LEU A 5 58.88 -7.90 44.18
C LEU A 5 58.64 -7.07 42.90
N ILE A 6 57.41 -6.71 42.77
CA ILE A 6 56.77 -5.39 43.02
C ILE A 6 56.55 -4.51 41.81
N THR A 7 55.29 -4.19 41.67
CA THR A 7 54.59 -2.91 41.43
C THR A 7 54.42 -2.36 40.03
N GLY A 8 53.19 -1.95 39.89
CA GLY A 8 52.77 -0.76 39.17
C GLY A 8 51.86 -1.06 37.98
N GLY A 9 50.57 -1.17 38.14
CA GLY A 9 49.65 -0.07 38.18
C GLY A 9 49.47 0.56 36.80
N ASN A 10 48.44 0.17 36.09
CA ASN A 10 47.47 1.16 35.66
C ASN A 10 46.31 0.51 34.90
N SER A 11 45.20 0.54 35.53
CA SER A 11 43.88 0.32 34.96
C SER A 11 43.60 1.34 33.88
N MET A 12 43.37 0.92 32.64
CA MET A 12 42.55 1.70 31.72
C MET A 12 41.23 1.00 31.57
N ASN A 13 40.30 1.46 32.38
CA ASN A 13 38.89 1.28 32.38
C ASN A 13 38.34 1.81 31.06
N ALA A 14 38.09 0.93 30.08
CA ALA A 14 37.26 1.28 28.92
C ALA A 14 35.82 1.35 29.43
N GLY A 15 35.41 2.56 29.77
CA GLY A 15 34.06 2.90 30.20
C GLY A 15 33.05 2.53 29.14
N ASN A 16 32.36 1.44 29.38
CA ASN A 16 31.03 1.25 28.83
C ASN A 16 30.14 2.33 29.43
N ASN A 17 29.80 3.35 28.68
CA ASN A 17 28.82 4.34 29.08
C ASN A 17 27.42 3.72 28.99
N PRO A 18 26.74 3.47 30.11
CA PRO A 18 25.34 3.00 30.12
C PRO A 18 24.33 4.12 29.83
N VAL A 19 24.80 5.31 29.44
CA VAL A 19 23.98 6.54 29.35
C VAL A 19 23.06 6.57 28.10
N ASP A 20 23.35 5.81 27.06
CA ASP A 20 22.53 5.85 25.83
C ASP A 20 21.32 4.91 25.83
N SER A 21 21.31 3.88 26.66
CA SER A 21 20.15 2.98 26.79
C SER A 21 19.03 3.56 27.66
N ASP A 22 19.40 4.32 28.69
CA ASP A 22 18.44 4.95 29.60
C ASP A 22 17.74 6.18 28.98
N ASN A 23 18.41 6.91 28.11
CA ASN A 23 17.82 8.06 27.44
C ASN A 23 16.74 7.64 26.41
N ASN A 24 16.89 6.49 25.76
CA ASN A 24 15.85 5.95 24.88
C ASN A 24 14.67 5.36 25.66
N ALA A 25 14.93 4.69 26.77
CA ALA A 25 13.86 4.16 27.62
C ALA A 25 13.08 5.29 28.31
N THR A 26 13.77 6.33 28.78
CA THR A 26 13.16 7.51 29.42
C THR A 26 12.37 8.35 28.42
N SER A 27 12.82 8.47 27.18
CA SER A 27 12.08 9.17 26.13
C SER A 27 10.80 8.42 25.72
N ILE A 28 10.85 7.09 25.67
CA ILE A 28 9.68 6.24 25.39
C ILE A 28 8.67 6.27 26.55
N VAL A 29 9.16 6.27 27.80
CA VAL A 29 8.29 6.38 28.98
C VAL A 29 7.72 7.80 29.14
N ALA A 30 8.49 8.84 28.81
CA ALA A 30 8.02 10.23 28.83
C ALA A 30 6.97 10.52 27.74
N VAL A 31 7.10 9.90 26.56
CA VAL A 31 6.06 9.92 25.53
C VAL A 31 4.79 9.23 26.02
N SER A 32 4.91 8.07 26.68
CA SER A 32 3.78 7.33 27.27
C SER A 32 3.03 8.11 28.35
N ALA A 33 3.72 8.88 29.18
CA ALA A 33 3.09 9.66 30.27
C ALA A 33 2.40 10.94 29.75
N ARG A 34 2.93 11.60 28.71
CA ARG A 34 2.27 12.73 28.04
C ARG A 34 1.03 12.32 27.26
N ASP A 35 1.00 11.08 26.73
CA ASP A 35 -0.08 10.57 25.89
C ASP A 35 -1.34 10.17 26.71
N ALA A 36 -1.25 10.03 28.01
CA ALA A 36 -2.41 9.76 28.87
C ALA A 36 -3.43 10.90 28.90
N TRP A 37 -3.05 12.10 28.45
CA TRP A 37 -3.91 13.30 28.45
C TRP A 37 -4.58 13.59 27.08
N TYR A 38 -4.17 12.92 25.99
CA TYR A 38 -4.81 13.11 24.70
C TYR A 38 -6.00 12.16 24.50
N PRO A 39 -7.14 12.64 23.96
CA PRO A 39 -8.24 11.75 23.57
C PRO A 39 -7.71 10.69 22.63
N THR A 40 -8.09 9.44 22.82
CA THR A 40 -7.61 8.24 22.13
C THR A 40 -7.46 8.44 20.61
N HIS A 41 -8.36 9.22 20.02
CA HIS A 41 -8.39 9.52 18.59
C HIS A 41 -7.20 10.38 18.10
N LYS A 42 -6.78 11.38 18.86
CA LYS A 42 -5.63 12.23 18.50
C LYS A 42 -4.30 11.47 18.64
N ARG A 43 -4.23 10.58 19.62
CA ARG A 43 -3.08 9.70 19.82
C ARG A 43 -2.91 8.74 18.66
N ASP A 44 -4.00 8.08 18.22
CA ASP A 44 -3.96 7.13 17.11
C ASP A 44 -3.57 7.83 15.79
N GLN A 45 -4.05 9.06 15.54
CA GLN A 45 -3.65 9.87 14.38
C GLN A 45 -2.17 10.25 14.41
N PHE A 46 -1.65 10.63 15.58
CA PHE A 46 -0.22 10.95 15.74
C PHE A 46 0.66 9.72 15.48
N ILE A 47 0.31 8.58 16.07
CA ILE A 47 1.02 7.30 15.86
C ILE A 47 1.00 6.92 14.38
N LEU A 48 -0.15 7.03 13.73
CA LEU A 48 -0.34 6.73 12.32
C LEU A 48 0.58 7.58 11.44
N ARG A 49 0.63 8.90 11.68
CA ARG A 49 1.52 9.81 10.94
C ARG A 49 3.00 9.47 11.15
N GLN A 50 3.41 9.15 12.37
CA GLN A 50 4.79 8.77 12.68
C GLN A 50 5.19 7.45 12.01
N LEU A 51 4.31 6.44 12.02
CA LEU A 51 4.56 5.16 11.39
C LEU A 51 4.65 5.28 9.85
N VAL A 52 3.76 6.04 9.21
CA VAL A 52 3.84 6.31 7.75
C VAL A 52 5.14 7.03 7.42
N SER A 53 5.51 8.07 8.16
CA SER A 53 6.76 8.80 7.97
C SER A 53 8.00 7.92 8.17
N LYS A 54 7.98 7.02 9.16
CA LYS A 54 9.04 6.04 9.41
C LYS A 54 9.22 5.09 8.22
N ASP A 55 8.13 4.49 7.73
CA ASP A 55 8.18 3.54 6.63
C ASP A 55 8.68 4.22 5.35
N PHE A 56 8.25 5.47 5.11
CA PHE A 56 8.75 6.26 3.99
C PHE A 56 10.26 6.51 4.07
N LYS A 57 10.76 6.93 5.24
CA LYS A 57 12.19 7.11 5.47
C LYS A 57 12.98 5.80 5.32
N LEU A 58 12.44 4.68 5.81
CA LEU A 58 13.10 3.38 5.71
C LEU A 58 13.20 2.88 4.26
N LYS A 59 12.13 3.05 3.45
CA LYS A 59 12.10 2.62 2.05
C LYS A 59 13.19 3.29 1.22
N TYR A 60 13.45 4.57 1.46
CA TYR A 60 14.33 5.37 0.61
C TYR A 60 15.72 5.68 1.20
N ARG A 61 15.98 5.30 2.47
CA ARG A 61 17.20 5.67 3.21
C ARG A 61 18.50 5.19 2.57
N ARG A 62 18.48 4.06 1.86
CA ARG A 62 19.69 3.42 1.30
C ARG A 62 19.73 3.44 -0.23
N SER A 63 18.84 4.18 -0.87
CA SER A 63 18.76 4.25 -2.33
C SER A 63 19.31 5.57 -2.84
N ILE A 64 20.22 5.52 -3.83
CA ILE A 64 20.77 6.71 -4.49
C ILE A 64 19.66 7.49 -5.21
N LEU A 65 18.75 6.80 -5.88
CA LEU A 65 17.62 7.40 -6.58
C LEU A 65 16.42 7.68 -5.65
N GLY A 66 16.42 7.08 -4.44
CA GLY A 66 15.39 7.34 -3.43
C GLY A 66 13.96 7.30 -3.97
N VAL A 67 13.25 8.40 -3.78
CA VAL A 67 11.84 8.58 -4.20
C VAL A 67 11.66 8.52 -5.73
N VAL A 68 12.71 8.83 -6.51
CA VAL A 68 12.64 8.78 -7.98
C VAL A 68 12.25 7.39 -8.50
N TRP A 69 12.61 6.32 -7.79
CA TRP A 69 12.17 4.96 -8.12
C TRP A 69 10.65 4.79 -8.12
N SER A 70 9.92 5.54 -7.30
CA SER A 70 8.46 5.47 -7.30
C SER A 70 7.82 6.01 -8.58
N VAL A 71 8.53 6.90 -9.28
CA VAL A 71 8.12 7.44 -10.60
C VAL A 71 8.70 6.59 -11.72
N LEU A 72 9.98 6.22 -11.61
CA LEU A 72 10.70 5.52 -12.68
C LEU A 72 10.18 4.09 -12.88
N ASN A 73 9.86 3.38 -11.81
CA ASN A 73 9.38 1.99 -11.90
C ASN A 73 8.07 1.86 -12.72
N PRO A 74 7.00 2.65 -12.46
CA PRO A 74 5.81 2.63 -13.33
C PRO A 74 6.11 2.99 -14.79
N LEU A 75 7.01 3.94 -15.06
CA LEU A 75 7.39 4.33 -16.42
C LEU A 75 8.13 3.21 -17.14
N LEU A 76 9.10 2.57 -16.50
CA LEU A 76 9.84 1.45 -17.07
C LEU A 76 8.91 0.26 -17.34
N MET A 77 8.05 -0.10 -16.37
CA MET A 77 7.07 -1.18 -16.55
C MET A 77 6.10 -0.88 -17.68
N MET A 78 5.59 0.36 -17.77
CA MET A 78 4.75 0.78 -18.89
C MET A 78 5.49 0.60 -20.21
N THR A 79 6.74 1.06 -20.30
CA THR A 79 7.52 0.95 -21.54
C THR A 79 7.72 -0.51 -21.96
N VAL A 80 8.11 -1.38 -21.02
CA VAL A 80 8.28 -2.82 -21.29
C VAL A 80 6.96 -3.43 -21.75
N MET A 81 5.87 -3.17 -21.01
CA MET A 81 4.56 -3.70 -21.33
C MET A 81 4.03 -3.16 -22.67
N ALA A 82 4.24 -1.87 -22.96
CA ALA A 82 3.84 -1.28 -24.24
C ALA A 82 4.56 -1.96 -25.41
N VAL A 83 5.89 -2.18 -25.32
CA VAL A 83 6.67 -2.86 -26.37
C VAL A 83 6.21 -4.31 -26.53
N VAL A 84 6.08 -5.06 -25.43
CA VAL A 84 5.66 -6.47 -25.48
C VAL A 84 4.26 -6.60 -26.07
N PHE A 85 3.29 -5.90 -25.50
CA PHE A 85 1.89 -6.06 -25.92
C PHE A 85 1.57 -5.42 -27.26
N SER A 86 2.24 -4.34 -27.67
CA SER A 86 2.08 -3.80 -29.02
C SER A 86 2.55 -4.80 -30.07
N THR A 87 3.61 -5.57 -29.78
CA THR A 87 4.11 -6.62 -30.69
C THR A 87 3.14 -7.80 -30.77
N PHE A 88 2.54 -8.22 -29.66
CA PHE A 88 1.62 -9.36 -29.65
C PHE A 88 0.20 -9.03 -30.10
N LEU A 89 -0.32 -7.85 -29.75
CA LEU A 89 -1.68 -7.42 -30.11
C LEU A 89 -1.75 -6.82 -31.51
N GLY A 90 -0.63 -6.37 -32.08
CA GLY A 90 -0.59 -5.74 -33.43
C GLY A 90 -1.63 -4.63 -33.56
N ASN A 91 -2.39 -4.63 -34.67
CA ASN A 91 -3.42 -3.63 -34.93
C ASN A 91 -4.55 -3.57 -33.88
N ARG A 92 -4.72 -4.59 -33.04
CA ARG A 92 -5.74 -4.57 -31.97
C ARG A 92 -5.34 -3.66 -30.80
N ALA A 93 -4.06 -3.28 -30.66
CA ALA A 93 -3.62 -2.25 -29.73
C ALA A 93 -4.02 -0.84 -30.21
N GLU A 94 -4.22 -0.65 -31.52
CA GLU A 94 -4.64 0.63 -32.12
C GLU A 94 -6.10 0.99 -31.81
N ASP A 95 -6.93 0.01 -31.42
CA ASP A 95 -8.32 0.27 -30.96
C ASP A 95 -8.37 1.03 -29.63
N VAL A 96 -7.25 1.17 -28.92
CA VAL A 96 -7.16 1.90 -27.64
C VAL A 96 -6.46 3.23 -27.87
N VAL A 97 -7.17 4.32 -27.69
CA VAL A 97 -6.59 5.66 -27.70
C VAL A 97 -5.48 5.74 -26.64
N ASN A 98 -4.24 6.02 -27.08
CA ASN A 98 -3.07 6.14 -26.20
C ASN A 98 -2.83 4.91 -25.29
N TYR A 99 -2.50 3.79 -25.92
CA TYR A 99 -2.25 2.52 -25.26
C TYR A 99 -1.23 2.60 -24.08
N PRO A 100 -0.12 3.37 -24.14
CA PRO A 100 0.77 3.55 -22.98
C PRO A 100 0.06 4.14 -21.76
N LEU A 101 -0.82 5.13 -21.95
CA LEU A 101 -1.58 5.72 -20.86
C LEU A 101 -2.61 4.72 -20.29
N TYR A 102 -3.24 3.94 -21.18
CA TYR A 102 -4.14 2.85 -20.78
C TYR A 102 -3.46 1.84 -19.86
N LEU A 103 -2.22 1.42 -20.20
CA LEU A 103 -1.43 0.47 -19.44
C LEU A 103 -1.00 1.02 -18.08
N ILE A 104 -0.44 2.24 -18.05
CA ILE A 104 0.09 2.79 -16.79
C ILE A 104 -1.03 3.06 -15.78
N LEU A 105 -2.20 3.53 -16.21
CA LEU A 105 -3.36 3.76 -15.34
C LEU A 105 -3.86 2.45 -14.72
N GLY A 106 -4.02 1.40 -15.53
CA GLY A 106 -4.45 0.10 -15.04
C GLY A 106 -3.44 -0.53 -14.08
N ASN A 107 -2.18 -0.57 -14.50
CA ASN A 107 -1.12 -1.20 -13.72
C ASN A 107 -0.86 -0.47 -12.40
N THR A 108 -0.80 0.86 -12.39
CA THR A 108 -0.54 1.61 -11.15
C THR A 108 -1.68 1.50 -10.14
N ALA A 109 -2.94 1.53 -10.59
CA ALA A 109 -4.10 1.34 -9.71
C ALA A 109 -4.12 -0.08 -9.10
N PHE A 110 -3.83 -1.10 -9.91
CA PHE A 110 -3.72 -2.48 -9.42
C PHE A 110 -2.54 -2.66 -8.46
N GLN A 111 -1.39 -2.04 -8.76
CA GLN A 111 -0.21 -2.08 -7.91
C GLN A 111 -0.47 -1.44 -6.54
N LEU A 112 -1.24 -0.33 -6.49
CA LEU A 112 -1.68 0.25 -5.22
C LEU A 112 -2.44 -0.77 -4.36
N MET A 113 -3.41 -1.46 -4.95
CA MET A 113 -4.19 -2.49 -4.24
C MET A 113 -3.30 -3.64 -3.78
N ASN A 114 -2.41 -4.14 -4.64
CA ASN A 114 -1.49 -5.24 -4.31
C ASN A 114 -0.52 -4.86 -3.18
N ASP A 115 0.11 -3.69 -3.26
CA ASP A 115 1.04 -3.20 -2.23
C ASP A 115 0.32 -2.96 -0.90
N ALA A 116 -0.83 -2.29 -0.93
CA ALA A 116 -1.62 -1.98 0.25
C ALA A 116 -2.06 -3.25 0.99
N THR A 117 -2.57 -4.24 0.25
CA THR A 117 -3.06 -5.49 0.85
C THR A 117 -1.92 -6.39 1.32
N THR A 118 -0.84 -6.52 0.57
CA THR A 118 0.31 -7.36 0.93
C THR A 118 1.04 -6.81 2.15
N MET A 119 1.31 -5.50 2.20
CA MET A 119 1.92 -4.87 3.38
C MET A 119 0.96 -4.84 4.56
N GLY A 120 -0.33 -4.55 4.30
CA GLY A 120 -1.37 -4.53 5.32
C GLY A 120 -1.55 -5.88 6.01
N MET A 121 -1.54 -6.97 5.23
CA MET A 121 -1.67 -8.34 5.71
C MET A 121 -0.58 -8.72 6.72
N ARG A 122 0.66 -8.29 6.50
CA ARG A 122 1.80 -8.57 7.38
C ARG A 122 1.91 -7.62 8.57
N SER A 123 1.18 -6.52 8.55
CA SER A 123 1.34 -5.40 9.48
C SER A 123 1.24 -5.76 10.96
N ILE A 124 0.33 -6.66 11.33
CA ILE A 124 0.13 -7.11 12.73
C ILE A 124 1.27 -8.05 13.16
N ILE A 125 1.70 -8.95 12.26
CA ILE A 125 2.81 -9.88 12.52
C ILE A 125 4.12 -9.11 12.71
N ASP A 126 4.39 -8.14 11.82
CA ASP A 126 5.60 -7.31 11.88
C ASP A 126 5.63 -6.40 13.12
N ALA A 127 4.46 -5.98 13.60
CA ALA A 127 4.30 -5.15 14.79
C ALA A 127 4.20 -5.96 16.10
N SER A 128 4.36 -7.28 16.08
CA SER A 128 4.16 -8.17 17.23
C SER A 128 4.96 -7.77 18.46
N SER A 129 6.22 -7.41 18.30
CA SER A 129 7.09 -6.97 19.39
C SER A 129 6.61 -5.68 20.08
N LEU A 130 6.03 -4.77 19.29
CA LEU A 130 5.47 -3.51 19.78
C LEU A 130 4.11 -3.74 20.48
N LEU A 131 3.27 -4.59 19.90
CA LEU A 131 1.95 -4.92 20.43
C LEU A 131 2.01 -5.61 21.79
N LYS A 132 3.09 -6.37 22.08
CA LYS A 132 3.33 -6.99 23.39
C LYS A 132 3.75 -5.99 24.46
N LYS A 133 4.33 -4.84 24.09
CA LYS A 133 4.89 -3.85 25.02
C LYS A 133 3.97 -2.66 25.29
N VAL A 134 3.16 -2.26 24.30
CA VAL A 134 2.36 -1.02 24.37
C VAL A 134 0.92 -1.29 23.94
N ARG A 135 -0.04 -0.74 24.69
CA ARG A 135 -1.46 -0.80 24.33
C ARG A 135 -1.79 0.24 23.27
N ILE A 136 -1.74 -0.18 22.00
CA ILE A 136 -2.11 0.63 20.82
C ILE A 136 -3.32 -0.01 20.15
N ASN A 137 -4.18 0.81 19.54
CA ASN A 137 -5.27 0.33 18.70
C ASN A 137 -4.70 -0.46 17.51
N ARG A 138 -5.04 -1.72 17.41
CA ARG A 138 -4.47 -2.64 16.41
C ARG A 138 -4.84 -2.30 14.98
N VAL A 139 -6.00 -1.66 14.79
CA VAL A 139 -6.48 -1.18 13.47
C VAL A 139 -5.49 -0.20 12.83
N VAL A 140 -4.72 0.54 13.63
CA VAL A 140 -3.74 1.52 13.15
C VAL A 140 -2.68 0.89 12.23
N PHE A 141 -2.25 -0.35 12.48
CA PHE A 141 -1.17 -0.99 11.73
C PHE A 141 -1.54 -1.33 10.27
N PRO A 142 -2.67 -2.03 9.98
CA PRO A 142 -3.09 -2.23 8.61
C PRO A 142 -3.41 -0.91 7.88
N VAL A 143 -4.12 0.01 8.54
CA VAL A 143 -4.47 1.32 7.97
C VAL A 143 -3.22 2.12 7.59
N GLN A 144 -2.20 2.13 8.46
CA GLN A 144 -0.92 2.80 8.20
C GLN A 144 -0.23 2.26 6.94
N LYS A 145 -0.25 0.94 6.72
CA LYS A 145 0.35 0.35 5.51
C LYS A 145 -0.40 0.73 4.24
N VAL A 146 -1.72 0.79 4.30
CA VAL A 146 -2.54 1.27 3.18
C VAL A 146 -2.25 2.74 2.88
N LEU A 147 -2.20 3.61 3.90
CA LEU A 147 -1.88 5.03 3.70
C LEU A 147 -0.46 5.21 3.13
N PHE A 148 0.49 4.40 3.57
CA PHE A 148 1.83 4.38 2.99
C PHE A 148 1.80 3.99 1.49
N ALA A 149 1.01 2.98 1.11
CA ALA A 149 0.83 2.60 -0.29
C ALA A 149 0.15 3.72 -1.11
N VAL A 150 -0.85 4.41 -0.54
CA VAL A 150 -1.49 5.58 -1.17
C VAL A 150 -0.47 6.71 -1.41
N VAL A 151 0.39 7.01 -0.44
CA VAL A 151 1.46 8.01 -0.63
C VAL A 151 2.41 7.60 -1.76
N ASN A 152 2.80 6.32 -1.86
CA ASN A 152 3.60 5.83 -2.98
C ASN A 152 2.87 5.96 -4.32
N TYR A 153 1.57 5.69 -4.34
CA TYR A 153 0.75 5.86 -5.53
C TYR A 153 0.67 7.33 -6.00
N LEU A 154 0.62 8.28 -5.08
CA LEU A 154 0.66 9.71 -5.44
C LEU A 154 1.95 10.06 -6.20
N PHE A 155 3.08 9.46 -5.84
CA PHE A 155 4.31 9.59 -6.65
C PHE A 155 4.18 8.90 -8.02
N SER A 156 3.50 7.76 -8.10
CA SER A 156 3.24 7.09 -9.38
C SER A 156 2.32 7.91 -10.29
N LEU A 157 1.42 8.74 -9.74
CA LEU A 157 0.62 9.68 -10.52
C LEU A 157 1.47 10.76 -11.21
N ILE A 158 2.65 11.08 -10.70
CA ILE A 158 3.61 11.94 -11.40
C ILE A 158 4.04 11.27 -12.71
N ALA A 159 4.30 9.96 -12.68
CA ALA A 159 4.60 9.20 -13.89
C ALA A 159 3.46 9.24 -14.90
N VAL A 160 2.21 9.10 -14.43
CA VAL A 160 1.01 9.26 -15.28
C VAL A 160 0.98 10.66 -15.90
N GLY A 161 1.23 11.70 -15.10
CA GLY A 161 1.30 13.09 -15.58
C GLY A 161 2.38 13.30 -16.66
N ILE A 162 3.56 12.70 -16.49
CA ILE A 162 4.64 12.74 -17.49
C ILE A 162 4.16 12.10 -18.81
N VAL A 163 3.51 10.94 -18.73
CA VAL A 163 2.98 10.24 -19.91
C VAL A 163 1.92 11.10 -20.60
N MET A 164 1.00 11.71 -19.85
CA MET A 164 -0.01 12.61 -20.42
C MET A 164 0.64 13.80 -21.12
N LEU A 165 1.69 14.40 -20.56
CA LEU A 165 2.42 15.51 -21.18
C LEU A 165 3.13 15.07 -22.47
N VAL A 166 3.78 13.91 -22.47
CA VAL A 166 4.49 13.37 -23.67
C VAL A 166 3.51 13.11 -24.82
N PHE A 167 2.34 12.56 -24.52
CA PHE A 167 1.31 12.28 -25.53
C PHE A 167 0.35 13.45 -25.75
N GLN A 168 0.61 14.61 -25.15
CA GLN A 168 -0.19 15.84 -25.30
C GLN A 168 -1.69 15.63 -24.97
N ILE A 169 -1.99 14.80 -23.97
CA ILE A 169 -3.35 14.55 -23.51
C ILE A 169 -3.76 15.67 -22.55
N PRO A 170 -4.78 16.47 -22.87
CA PRO A 170 -5.17 17.58 -22.00
C PRO A 170 -5.82 17.09 -20.70
N LEU A 171 -5.55 17.78 -19.60
CA LEU A 171 -6.29 17.56 -18.37
C LEU A 171 -7.68 18.20 -18.47
N THR A 172 -8.70 17.39 -18.40
CA THR A 172 -10.10 17.82 -18.45
C THR A 172 -10.65 17.97 -17.04
N VAL A 173 -11.79 18.65 -16.89
CA VAL A 173 -12.50 18.82 -15.61
C VAL A 173 -12.78 17.46 -14.93
N TYR A 174 -12.96 16.41 -15.70
CA TYR A 174 -13.17 15.04 -15.18
C TYR A 174 -11.98 14.49 -14.39
N ALA A 175 -10.77 14.96 -14.65
CA ALA A 175 -9.59 14.62 -13.84
C ALA A 175 -9.76 15.00 -12.35
N LEU A 176 -10.62 15.98 -12.04
CA LEU A 176 -10.94 16.37 -10.67
C LEU A 176 -11.69 15.25 -9.90
N LEU A 177 -12.26 14.25 -10.58
CA LEU A 177 -12.88 13.08 -9.97
C LEU A 177 -11.87 12.00 -9.56
N THR A 178 -10.64 12.07 -10.05
CA THR A 178 -9.57 11.10 -9.70
C THR A 178 -9.32 10.98 -8.19
N PRO A 179 -9.28 12.06 -7.38
CA PRO A 179 -9.18 11.95 -5.93
C PRO A 179 -10.34 11.16 -5.29
N VAL A 180 -11.55 11.24 -5.85
CA VAL A 180 -12.71 10.47 -5.36
C VAL A 180 -12.51 8.99 -5.64
N ALA A 181 -12.07 8.64 -6.86
CA ALA A 181 -11.74 7.26 -7.21
C ALA A 181 -10.63 6.70 -6.32
N LEU A 182 -9.59 7.51 -6.04
CA LEU A 182 -8.50 7.14 -5.15
C LEU A 182 -8.97 6.93 -3.71
N LEU A 183 -9.86 7.79 -3.21
CA LEU A 183 -10.43 7.65 -1.86
C LEU A 183 -11.23 6.33 -1.74
N LEU A 184 -12.08 6.03 -2.73
CA LEU A 184 -12.84 4.79 -2.74
C LEU A 184 -11.93 3.57 -2.84
N LEU A 185 -10.89 3.61 -3.67
CA LEU A 185 -9.88 2.55 -3.78
C LEU A 185 -9.10 2.38 -2.46
N ALA A 186 -8.73 3.46 -1.79
CA ALA A 186 -8.08 3.42 -0.48
C ALA A 186 -8.99 2.78 0.57
N CYS A 187 -10.27 3.14 0.60
CA CYS A 187 -11.26 2.51 1.48
C CYS A 187 -11.39 1.00 1.22
N PHE A 188 -11.44 0.61 -0.05
CA PHE A 188 -11.45 -0.80 -0.45
C PHE A 188 -10.21 -1.53 0.06
N CYS A 189 -9.03 -0.95 -0.16
CA CYS A 189 -7.75 -1.50 0.31
C CYS A 189 -7.67 -1.60 1.84
N ILE A 190 -8.21 -0.62 2.59
CA ILE A 190 -8.27 -0.68 4.06
C ILE A 190 -9.11 -1.87 4.50
N GLY A 191 -10.29 -2.07 3.89
CA GLY A 191 -11.15 -3.21 4.21
C GLY A 191 -10.46 -4.55 3.97
N LEU A 192 -9.83 -4.73 2.80
CA LEU A 192 -9.07 -5.94 2.49
C LEU A 192 -7.86 -6.12 3.41
N ALA A 193 -7.11 -5.07 3.69
CA ALA A 193 -5.95 -5.13 4.57
C ALA A 193 -6.33 -5.54 6.01
N LEU A 194 -7.45 -5.05 6.52
CA LEU A 194 -8.00 -5.45 7.82
C LEU A 194 -8.39 -6.94 7.82
N LEU A 195 -9.13 -7.37 6.81
CA LEU A 195 -9.54 -8.77 6.66
C LEU A 195 -8.32 -9.70 6.59
N LEU A 196 -7.40 -9.41 5.68
CA LEU A 196 -6.22 -10.25 5.43
C LEU A 196 -5.26 -10.24 6.62
N SER A 197 -5.07 -9.11 7.30
CA SER A 197 -4.22 -9.06 8.49
C SER A 197 -4.77 -9.89 9.63
N ALA A 198 -6.10 -9.89 9.81
CA ALA A 198 -6.74 -10.75 10.80
C ALA A 198 -6.56 -12.24 10.47
N LEU A 199 -6.76 -12.62 9.21
CA LEU A 199 -6.60 -14.02 8.77
C LEU A 199 -5.14 -14.48 8.86
N ALA A 200 -4.17 -13.65 8.46
CA ALA A 200 -2.75 -13.99 8.45
C ALA A 200 -2.16 -14.22 9.85
N VAL A 201 -2.74 -13.65 10.91
CA VAL A 201 -2.34 -13.93 12.29
C VAL A 201 -2.67 -15.37 12.68
N PHE A 202 -3.82 -15.90 12.23
CA PHE A 202 -4.23 -17.28 12.57
C PHE A 202 -3.70 -18.30 11.58
N PHE A 203 -3.65 -17.93 10.30
CA PHE A 203 -3.27 -18.82 9.20
C PHE A 203 -2.19 -18.15 8.35
N ARG A 204 -0.92 -18.48 8.59
CA ARG A 204 0.22 -17.89 7.86
C ARG A 204 0.21 -18.22 6.36
N ASP A 205 -0.43 -19.31 5.98
CA ASP A 205 -0.57 -19.73 4.57
C ASP A 205 -1.39 -18.76 3.73
N VAL A 206 -2.24 -17.93 4.37
CA VAL A 206 -2.98 -16.86 3.70
C VAL A 206 -2.03 -15.92 2.94
N ILE A 207 -0.80 -15.74 3.43
CA ILE A 207 0.22 -14.90 2.76
C ILE A 207 0.58 -15.45 1.38
N HIS A 208 0.76 -16.75 1.28
CA HIS A 208 1.07 -17.40 0.01
C HIS A 208 -0.15 -17.48 -0.90
N LEU A 209 -1.30 -17.86 -0.33
CA LEU A 209 -2.56 -17.90 -1.08
C LEU A 209 -2.92 -16.53 -1.68
N TRP A 210 -2.74 -15.46 -0.92
CA TRP A 210 -3.02 -14.09 -1.40
C TRP A 210 -2.14 -13.71 -2.59
N SER A 211 -0.87 -14.08 -2.59
CA SER A 211 0.02 -13.80 -3.73
C SER A 211 -0.44 -14.49 -5.01
N VAL A 212 -0.94 -15.72 -4.91
CA VAL A 212 -1.52 -16.45 -6.06
C VAL A 212 -2.83 -15.79 -6.51
N VAL A 213 -3.70 -15.46 -5.57
CA VAL A 213 -4.98 -14.78 -5.85
C VAL A 213 -4.76 -13.44 -6.55
N THR A 214 -3.85 -12.61 -6.05
CA THR A 214 -3.56 -11.29 -6.67
C THR A 214 -2.94 -11.43 -8.05
N THR A 215 -2.10 -12.43 -8.28
CA THR A 215 -1.53 -12.71 -9.60
C THR A 215 -2.62 -13.13 -10.58
N ALA A 216 -3.49 -14.07 -10.19
CA ALA A 216 -4.62 -14.49 -11.02
C ALA A 216 -5.60 -13.33 -11.28
N TRP A 217 -5.86 -12.51 -10.27
CA TRP A 217 -6.73 -11.33 -10.38
C TRP A 217 -6.16 -10.27 -11.32
N MET A 218 -4.84 -10.07 -11.31
CA MET A 218 -4.15 -9.16 -12.22
C MET A 218 -4.35 -9.56 -13.69
N TYR A 219 -4.22 -10.84 -14.02
CA TYR A 219 -4.45 -11.32 -15.38
C TYR A 219 -5.93 -11.43 -15.74
N GLY A 220 -6.79 -11.67 -14.77
CA GLY A 220 -8.24 -11.67 -14.96
C GLY A 220 -8.78 -10.28 -15.27
N THR A 221 -8.24 -9.24 -14.64
CA THR A 221 -8.67 -7.86 -14.89
C THR A 221 -8.09 -7.34 -16.20
N PRO A 222 -8.85 -6.62 -17.06
CA PRO A 222 -8.37 -6.10 -18.35
C PRO A 222 -7.42 -4.90 -18.17
N LEU A 223 -6.21 -5.19 -17.61
CA LEU A 223 -5.15 -4.20 -17.43
C LEU A 223 -4.35 -3.99 -18.70
N PHE A 224 -4.06 -5.08 -19.44
CA PHE A 224 -3.13 -5.13 -20.55
C PHE A 224 -3.82 -5.24 -21.92
N TYR A 225 -5.09 -5.56 -21.94
CA TYR A 225 -5.87 -5.73 -23.15
C TYR A 225 -7.18 -4.93 -23.11
N SER A 226 -7.69 -4.60 -24.30
CA SER A 226 -8.93 -3.82 -24.40
C SER A 226 -10.14 -4.65 -24.00
N VAL A 227 -11.09 -4.00 -23.34
CA VAL A 227 -12.40 -4.59 -23.01
C VAL A 227 -13.15 -5.08 -24.25
N ASN A 228 -12.89 -4.45 -25.42
CA ASN A 228 -13.52 -4.80 -26.71
C ASN A 228 -13.14 -6.19 -27.23
N ILE A 229 -12.02 -6.76 -26.76
CA ILE A 229 -11.56 -8.10 -27.18
C ILE A 229 -12.23 -9.20 -26.36
N MET A 230 -12.86 -8.83 -25.25
CA MET A 230 -13.45 -9.80 -24.30
C MET A 230 -14.73 -10.42 -24.86
N SER A 231 -14.91 -11.71 -24.63
CA SER A 231 -16.17 -12.39 -24.94
C SER A 231 -17.30 -11.91 -23.99
N PRO A 232 -18.58 -11.97 -24.44
CA PRO A 232 -19.71 -11.45 -23.66
C PRO A 232 -19.84 -12.06 -22.25
N TRP A 233 -19.48 -13.34 -22.08
CA TRP A 233 -19.52 -13.99 -20.77
C TRP A 233 -18.44 -13.46 -19.82
N MET A 234 -17.22 -13.14 -20.33
CA MET A 234 -16.15 -12.55 -19.55
C MET A 234 -16.54 -11.15 -19.04
N LEU A 235 -17.18 -10.35 -19.89
CA LEU A 235 -17.70 -9.04 -19.51
C LEU A 235 -18.73 -9.12 -18.38
N GLN A 236 -19.55 -10.16 -18.36
CA GLN A 236 -20.48 -10.39 -17.25
C GLN A 236 -19.75 -10.69 -15.94
N VAL A 237 -18.68 -11.48 -15.99
CA VAL A 237 -17.84 -11.78 -14.81
C VAL A 237 -17.13 -10.51 -14.33
N GLU A 238 -16.58 -9.71 -15.24
CA GLU A 238 -15.88 -8.47 -14.90
C GLU A 238 -16.77 -7.42 -14.20
N ARG A 239 -18.08 -7.44 -14.46
CA ARG A 239 -19.04 -6.57 -13.72
C ARG A 239 -19.05 -6.82 -12.20
N PHE A 240 -18.63 -8.00 -11.76
CA PHE A 240 -18.48 -8.34 -10.34
C PHE A 240 -17.06 -8.09 -9.82
N ASN A 241 -16.11 -7.77 -10.71
CA ASN A 241 -14.73 -7.52 -10.35
C ASN A 241 -14.55 -6.08 -9.82
N PRO A 242 -14.23 -5.90 -8.53
CA PRO A 242 -14.03 -4.56 -7.97
C PRO A 242 -12.94 -3.78 -8.70
N MET A 243 -11.80 -4.42 -9.01
CA MET A 243 -10.69 -3.74 -9.66
C MET A 243 -11.01 -3.27 -11.08
N PHE A 244 -11.90 -3.98 -11.78
CA PHE A 244 -12.41 -3.53 -13.07
C PHE A 244 -13.08 -2.15 -12.97
N HIS A 245 -13.93 -1.96 -11.96
CA HIS A 245 -14.61 -0.67 -11.74
C HIS A 245 -13.63 0.45 -11.37
N PHE A 246 -12.66 0.19 -10.48
CA PHE A 246 -11.67 1.20 -10.09
C PHE A 246 -10.78 1.62 -11.26
N VAL A 247 -10.28 0.65 -12.03
CA VAL A 247 -9.44 0.92 -13.21
C VAL A 247 -10.22 1.65 -14.30
N THR A 248 -11.47 1.24 -14.55
CA THR A 248 -12.36 1.92 -15.52
C THR A 248 -12.63 3.35 -15.09
N PHE A 249 -12.91 3.60 -13.81
CA PHE A 249 -13.12 4.95 -13.27
C PHE A 249 -11.89 5.84 -13.55
N MET A 250 -10.67 5.35 -13.25
CA MET A 250 -9.45 6.10 -13.50
C MET A 250 -9.24 6.39 -14.99
N ARG A 251 -9.52 5.39 -15.85
CA ARG A 251 -9.42 5.53 -17.31
C ARG A 251 -10.46 6.50 -17.88
N ASP A 252 -11.70 6.45 -17.42
CA ASP A 252 -12.75 7.38 -17.82
C ASP A 252 -12.36 8.83 -17.53
N CYS A 253 -11.80 9.08 -16.33
CA CYS A 253 -11.39 10.43 -15.91
C CYS A 253 -10.15 10.96 -16.64
N LEU A 254 -9.12 10.14 -16.84
CA LEU A 254 -7.80 10.59 -17.28
C LEU A 254 -7.49 10.27 -18.75
N LEU A 255 -8.01 9.17 -19.28
CA LEU A 255 -7.74 8.74 -20.65
C LEU A 255 -8.89 9.10 -21.60
N PHE A 256 -10.11 8.66 -21.27
CA PHE A 256 -11.28 8.87 -22.12
C PHE A 256 -11.92 10.25 -21.91
N GLN A 257 -11.51 10.97 -20.85
CA GLN A 257 -11.96 12.35 -20.57
C GLN A 257 -13.48 12.49 -20.54
N GLN A 258 -14.14 11.52 -19.93
CA GLN A 258 -15.60 11.45 -19.83
C GLN A 258 -16.04 11.23 -18.36
N LEU A 259 -17.31 11.54 -18.10
CA LEU A 259 -17.90 11.22 -16.82
C LEU A 259 -18.03 9.69 -16.67
N PRO A 260 -17.48 9.08 -15.60
CA PRO A 260 -17.63 7.66 -15.37
C PRO A 260 -19.10 7.26 -15.31
N ALA A 261 -19.42 6.10 -15.89
CA ALA A 261 -20.78 5.58 -15.86
C ALA A 261 -21.26 5.40 -14.41
N THR A 262 -22.54 5.67 -14.15
CA THR A 262 -23.14 5.53 -12.81
C THR A 262 -22.92 4.13 -12.22
N GLY A 263 -22.96 3.10 -13.09
CA GLY A 263 -22.68 1.71 -12.68
C GLY A 263 -21.25 1.52 -12.21
N THR A 264 -20.26 2.19 -12.82
CA THR A 264 -18.85 2.15 -12.40
C THR A 264 -18.67 2.81 -11.03
N ILE A 265 -19.26 3.99 -10.84
CA ILE A 265 -19.18 4.72 -9.55
C ILE A 265 -19.84 3.90 -8.44
N LEU A 266 -21.03 3.34 -8.70
CA LEU A 266 -21.72 2.47 -7.75
C LEU A 266 -20.93 1.19 -7.46
N GLY A 267 -20.33 0.57 -8.47
CA GLY A 267 -19.47 -0.60 -8.33
C GLY A 267 -18.28 -0.32 -7.39
N CYS A 268 -17.62 0.83 -7.56
CA CYS A 268 -16.53 1.27 -6.66
C CYS A 268 -17.05 1.50 -5.23
N ALA A 269 -18.17 2.21 -5.07
CA ALA A 269 -18.72 2.55 -3.76
C ALA A 269 -19.18 1.32 -2.98
N ILE A 270 -19.90 0.41 -3.65
CA ILE A 270 -20.38 -0.84 -3.06
C ILE A 270 -19.21 -1.73 -2.67
N SER A 271 -18.22 -1.90 -3.56
CA SER A 271 -17.03 -2.71 -3.29
C SER A 271 -16.25 -2.18 -2.09
N ALA A 272 -16.05 -0.86 -2.02
CA ALA A 272 -15.38 -0.21 -0.90
C ALA A 272 -16.15 -0.40 0.41
N ALA A 273 -17.47 -0.19 0.39
CA ALA A 273 -18.33 -0.34 1.57
C ALA A 273 -18.33 -1.80 2.07
N VAL A 274 -18.52 -2.77 1.17
CA VAL A 274 -18.54 -4.20 1.52
C VAL A 274 -17.18 -4.62 2.10
N ALA A 275 -16.07 -4.25 1.45
CA ALA A 275 -14.74 -4.58 1.95
C ALA A 275 -14.49 -3.99 3.34
N LEU A 276 -14.85 -2.72 3.57
CA LEU A 276 -14.71 -2.07 4.87
C LEU A 276 -15.57 -2.74 5.95
N ILE A 277 -16.84 -3.01 5.67
CA ILE A 277 -17.75 -3.63 6.65
C ILE A 277 -17.26 -5.02 7.01
N VAL A 278 -16.94 -5.86 6.01
CA VAL A 278 -16.47 -7.22 6.23
C VAL A 278 -15.11 -7.21 6.93
N GLY A 279 -14.16 -6.41 6.41
CA GLY A 279 -12.81 -6.32 6.99
C GLY A 279 -12.82 -5.85 8.43
N TYR A 280 -13.55 -4.78 8.73
CA TYR A 280 -13.65 -4.24 10.08
C TYR A 280 -14.35 -5.21 11.04
N THR A 281 -15.46 -5.83 10.64
CA THR A 281 -16.22 -6.75 11.51
C THR A 281 -15.41 -8.01 11.84
N VAL A 282 -14.73 -8.60 10.86
CA VAL A 282 -13.86 -9.77 11.06
C VAL A 282 -12.67 -9.41 11.93
N PHE A 283 -12.00 -8.29 11.62
CA PHE A 283 -10.85 -7.82 12.40
C PHE A 283 -11.22 -7.59 13.86
N HIS A 284 -12.31 -6.86 14.14
CA HIS A 284 -12.75 -6.53 15.50
C HIS A 284 -13.16 -7.77 16.31
N LYS A 285 -13.77 -8.77 15.65
CA LYS A 285 -14.09 -10.05 16.31
C LYS A 285 -12.84 -10.84 16.69
N LEU A 286 -11.79 -10.79 15.86
CA LEU A 286 -10.59 -11.59 16.00
C LEU A 286 -9.46 -10.90 16.79
N GLU A 287 -9.44 -9.56 16.84
CA GLU A 287 -8.34 -8.78 17.45
C GLU A 287 -8.07 -9.15 18.92
N LYS A 288 -9.11 -9.54 19.68
CA LYS A 288 -8.96 -9.93 21.10
C LYS A 288 -8.08 -11.15 21.26
N LYS A 289 -8.01 -12.03 20.25
CA LYS A 289 -7.25 -13.28 20.26
C LYS A 289 -5.84 -13.15 19.67
N PHE A 290 -5.48 -12.00 19.06
CA PHE A 290 -4.18 -11.83 18.40
C PHE A 290 -2.99 -12.08 19.32
N ILE A 291 -3.06 -11.61 20.57
CA ILE A 291 -1.94 -11.75 21.53
C ILE A 291 -1.61 -13.23 21.82
N LEU A 292 -2.56 -14.13 21.64
CA LEU A 292 -2.38 -15.57 21.88
C LEU A 292 -1.70 -16.26 20.68
N HIS A 293 -1.69 -15.65 19.47
CA HIS A 293 -1.24 -16.28 18.22
C HIS A 293 -0.05 -15.55 17.58
N ILE A 294 0.40 -14.45 18.18
CA ILE A 294 1.57 -13.66 17.73
C ILE A 294 2.87 -14.03 18.45
#